data_adc38b304aaac105c0b3170edda71db2
#
_entry.id   adc38b304aaac105c0b3170edda71db2
#
_cell.length_a   1.000
_cell.length_b   1.000
_cell.length_c   1.000
_cell.angle_alpha   90.00
_cell.angle_beta   90.00
_cell.angle_gamma   90.00
#
_symmetry.space_group_name_H-M   'P 1'
#
loop_
_entity.id
_entity.type
_entity.pdbx_description
1 polymer ?
#
loop_
_entity_poly.entity_id
_entity_poly.type
_entity_poly.pdbx_seq_one_letter_code
_entity_poly.pdbx_strand_id
1 'polypeptide(L)'
;MQLEPLVRRVLAPNPSPYTYTGTQTYIVGIGDGCAVIDPGPDETEHLLALDAAIGEEHVCAIMCTHTHRNHSPAAKTLAARTGAPIVGCAPLVLDDSGPRADASFDRTYEPDRVMEDGEQMTGPGWTLTAVATPGHVSNHLCFALEESGALFTGDHIMGWSTSVVIPPDGDMGDYMKSLERLYGREDRVFYPAHGEAVDKPRQLVRGMIGHRRQRENQIVRLLGEGPHEAPDFVGKMYKGLDPKLHKAAEMSVTAHLIDLEQRGLVARSGNTWQTI
;
A
#
# COMPACT_ATOMS: atom_id res chain seq x y z
N MET A 1 6.86 -4.22 19.72
CA MET A 1 7.15 -5.67 19.60
C MET A 1 8.38 -5.86 18.73
N GLN A 2 9.39 -6.61 19.18
CA GLN A 2 10.57 -6.96 18.37
C GLN A 2 10.22 -8.07 17.38
N LEU A 3 10.57 -7.89 16.10
CA LEU A 3 10.38 -8.89 15.03
C LEU A 3 11.70 -9.59 14.66
N GLU A 4 12.75 -8.81 14.49
CA GLU A 4 14.13 -9.26 14.24
C GLU A 4 15.12 -8.21 14.79
N PRO A 5 16.43 -8.45 14.82
CA PRO A 5 17.38 -7.58 15.52
C PRO A 5 17.26 -6.09 15.17
N LEU A 6 17.02 -5.75 13.90
CA LEU A 6 16.90 -4.36 13.44
C LEU A 6 15.45 -3.86 13.31
N VAL A 7 14.42 -4.71 13.52
CA VAL A 7 13.04 -4.34 13.20
C VAL A 7 12.12 -4.51 14.41
N ARG A 8 11.50 -3.43 14.81
CA ARG A 8 10.41 -3.37 15.81
C ARG A 8 9.12 -2.94 15.15
N ARG A 9 8.00 -3.37 15.70
CA ARG A 9 6.66 -3.04 15.23
C ARG A 9 5.83 -2.40 16.35
N VAL A 10 5.11 -1.35 16.00
CA VAL A 10 4.06 -0.73 16.82
C VAL A 10 2.75 -0.83 16.03
N LEU A 11 1.69 -1.31 16.66
CA LEU A 11 0.35 -1.43 16.05
C LEU A 11 -0.51 -0.25 16.50
N ALA A 12 -1.06 0.49 15.55
CA ALA A 12 -2.03 1.55 15.83
C ALA A 12 -3.40 0.96 16.20
N PRO A 13 -4.15 1.56 17.13
CA PRO A 13 -5.45 1.08 17.57
C PRO A 13 -6.59 1.51 16.63
N ASN A 14 -6.40 1.31 15.32
CA ASN A 14 -7.33 1.72 14.27
C ASN A 14 -7.89 0.53 13.44
N PRO A 15 -8.46 -0.54 14.07
CA PRO A 15 -8.96 -1.68 13.34
C PRO A 15 -10.16 -1.32 12.46
N SER A 16 -10.18 -1.82 11.23
CA SER A 16 -11.26 -1.61 10.27
C SER A 16 -11.27 -2.72 9.21
N PRO A 17 -12.29 -2.77 8.33
CA PRO A 17 -12.27 -3.69 7.19
C PRO A 17 -11.10 -3.47 6.21
N TYR A 18 -10.41 -2.33 6.27
CA TYR A 18 -9.25 -2.02 5.42
C TYR A 18 -7.93 -2.22 6.16
N THR A 19 -7.89 -1.90 7.44
CA THR A 19 -6.67 -1.97 8.27
C THR A 19 -6.53 -3.28 9.06
N TYR A 20 -7.53 -4.17 8.99
CA TYR A 20 -7.59 -5.42 9.73
C TYR A 20 -7.51 -5.17 11.25
N THR A 21 -6.43 -5.56 11.90
CA THR A 21 -6.20 -5.32 13.34
C THR A 21 -5.68 -3.91 13.65
N GLY A 22 -5.30 -3.15 12.63
CA GLY A 22 -4.72 -1.81 12.72
C GLY A 22 -3.55 -1.63 11.75
N THR A 23 -3.02 -0.41 11.69
CA THR A 23 -1.84 -0.06 10.89
C THR A 23 -0.57 -0.36 11.67
N GLN A 24 0.40 -0.96 11.02
CA GLN A 24 1.70 -1.30 11.59
C GLN A 24 2.72 -0.24 11.22
N THR A 25 3.25 0.45 12.22
CA THR A 25 4.45 1.28 12.11
C THR A 25 5.67 0.43 12.39
N TYR A 26 6.70 0.54 11.57
CA TYR A 26 7.96 -0.16 11.78
C TYR A 26 9.06 0.81 12.22
N ILE A 27 9.86 0.40 13.21
CA ILE A 27 11.05 1.11 13.67
C ILE A 27 12.24 0.26 13.27
N VAL A 28 13.10 0.80 12.41
CA VAL A 28 14.28 0.13 11.85
C VAL A 28 15.54 0.74 12.40
N GLY A 29 16.39 -0.09 13.00
CA GLY A 29 17.60 0.33 13.68
C GLY A 29 17.53 0.12 15.19
N ILE A 30 18.69 0.22 15.85
CA ILE A 30 18.87 0.05 17.30
C ILE A 30 19.96 1.00 17.80
N GLY A 31 19.75 1.57 18.99
CA GLY A 31 20.76 2.32 19.73
C GLY A 31 21.01 3.70 19.16
N ASP A 32 22.05 3.87 18.36
CA ASP A 32 22.53 5.19 17.92
C ASP A 32 21.64 5.91 16.90
N GLY A 33 20.63 5.22 16.36
CA GLY A 33 19.66 5.86 15.48
C GLY A 33 18.76 4.90 14.74
N CYS A 34 17.50 5.31 14.55
CA CYS A 34 16.48 4.51 13.86
C CYS A 34 15.73 5.31 12.78
N ALA A 35 15.10 4.60 11.86
CA ALA A 35 14.06 5.13 10.98
C ALA A 35 12.68 4.66 11.46
N VAL A 36 11.66 5.49 11.27
CA VAL A 36 10.26 5.15 11.51
C VAL A 36 9.54 5.08 10.18
N ILE A 37 9.03 3.90 9.81
CA ILE A 37 8.30 3.68 8.55
C ILE A 37 6.80 3.66 8.84
N ASP A 38 6.03 4.43 8.06
CA ASP A 38 4.58 4.62 8.19
C ASP A 38 4.21 4.95 9.64
N PRO A 39 4.44 6.20 10.09
CA PRO A 39 4.20 6.60 11.48
C PRO A 39 2.73 6.48 11.91
N GLY A 40 1.81 6.22 10.97
CA GLY A 40 0.43 5.88 11.26
C GLY A 40 -0.50 7.08 11.42
N PRO A 41 -1.69 6.86 12.03
CA PRO A 41 -2.64 7.93 12.31
C PRO A 41 -2.12 8.86 13.41
N ASP A 42 -2.46 10.16 13.30
CA ASP A 42 -2.11 11.17 14.30
C ASP A 42 -3.07 11.08 15.51
N GLU A 43 -2.99 9.96 16.23
CA GLU A 43 -3.79 9.65 17.40
C GLU A 43 -2.91 9.60 18.65
N THR A 44 -3.37 10.22 19.73
CA THR A 44 -2.58 10.36 20.97
C THR A 44 -2.09 9.02 21.52
N GLU A 45 -2.94 8.00 21.52
CA GLU A 45 -2.59 6.66 22.02
C GLU A 45 -1.46 6.03 21.17
N HIS A 46 -1.57 6.16 19.85
CA HIS A 46 -0.55 5.62 18.93
C HIS A 46 0.78 6.39 19.06
N LEU A 47 0.72 7.71 19.13
CA LEU A 47 1.91 8.55 19.32
C LEU A 47 2.64 8.22 20.63
N LEU A 48 1.92 8.00 21.74
CA LEU A 48 2.51 7.57 23.00
C LEU A 48 3.16 6.19 22.90
N ALA A 49 2.56 5.28 22.15
CA ALA A 49 3.14 3.96 21.89
C ALA A 49 4.41 4.04 21.03
N LEU A 50 4.45 4.96 20.05
CA LEU A 50 5.66 5.24 19.27
C LEU A 50 6.76 5.84 20.14
N ASP A 51 6.46 6.87 20.95
CA ASP A 51 7.41 7.48 21.87
C ASP A 51 8.01 6.43 22.83
N ALA A 52 7.18 5.55 23.38
CA ALA A 52 7.63 4.47 24.27
C ALA A 52 8.49 3.41 23.55
N ALA A 53 8.21 3.13 22.26
CA ALA A 53 8.96 2.16 21.47
C ALA A 53 10.30 2.72 20.94
N ILE A 54 10.36 4.02 20.66
CA ILE A 54 11.57 4.75 20.26
C ILE A 54 12.47 4.98 21.49
N GLY A 55 11.87 5.37 22.62
CA GLY A 55 12.61 5.70 23.82
C GLY A 55 13.52 6.93 23.64
N GLU A 56 14.79 6.79 24.00
CA GLU A 56 15.80 7.85 23.87
C GLU A 56 16.63 7.76 22.57
N GLU A 57 16.26 6.85 21.65
CA GLU A 57 16.98 6.67 20.39
C GLU A 57 16.81 7.90 19.48
N HIS A 58 17.87 8.25 18.77
CA HIS A 58 17.80 9.31 17.76
C HIS A 58 16.99 8.81 16.54
N VAL A 59 15.96 9.55 16.14
CA VAL A 59 15.22 9.26 14.91
C VAL A 59 15.93 9.93 13.73
N CYS A 60 16.52 9.13 12.85
CA CYS A 60 17.26 9.61 11.68
C CYS A 60 16.35 10.06 10.54
N ALA A 61 15.19 9.39 10.38
CA ALA A 61 14.21 9.70 9.38
C ALA A 61 12.82 9.15 9.75
N ILE A 62 11.78 9.83 9.29
CA ILE A 62 10.40 9.37 9.29
C ILE A 62 10.05 9.11 7.83
N MET A 63 9.74 7.84 7.49
CA MET A 63 9.59 7.40 6.12
C MET A 63 8.15 6.97 5.84
N CYS A 64 7.55 7.50 4.77
CA CYS A 64 6.19 7.15 4.41
C CYS A 64 6.16 6.38 3.08
N THR A 65 5.47 5.24 3.08
CA THR A 65 5.27 4.42 1.87
C THR A 65 4.31 5.11 0.91
N HIS A 66 3.26 5.71 1.42
CA HIS A 66 2.25 6.45 0.68
C HIS A 66 1.44 7.36 1.61
N THR A 67 0.47 8.10 1.06
CA THR A 67 -0.20 9.20 1.76
C THR A 67 -1.63 8.90 2.23
N HIS A 68 -2.01 7.65 2.47
CA HIS A 68 -3.28 7.37 3.15
C HIS A 68 -3.25 7.81 4.61
N ARG A 69 -4.42 8.23 5.12
CA ARG A 69 -4.59 8.80 6.48
C ARG A 69 -4.23 7.86 7.63
N ASN A 70 -4.11 6.60 7.37
CA ASN A 70 -3.64 5.63 8.35
C ASN A 70 -2.13 5.39 8.32
N HIS A 71 -1.36 6.03 7.39
CA HIS A 71 0.09 5.85 7.25
C HIS A 71 0.89 7.11 7.56
N SER A 72 0.52 8.26 6.99
CA SER A 72 1.35 9.47 7.01
C SER A 72 1.01 10.54 8.05
N PRO A 73 -0.22 10.67 8.60
CA PRO A 73 -0.58 11.86 9.40
C PRO A 73 0.30 12.11 10.62
N ALA A 74 0.72 11.05 11.31
CA ALA A 74 1.61 11.19 12.47
C ALA A 74 3.03 11.66 12.13
N ALA A 75 3.41 11.69 10.83
CA ALA A 75 4.76 12.11 10.41
C ALA A 75 5.09 13.53 10.88
N LYS A 76 4.18 14.47 10.69
CA LYS A 76 4.37 15.87 11.07
C LYS A 76 4.53 16.05 12.58
N THR A 77 3.68 15.38 13.36
CA THR A 77 3.74 15.44 14.83
C THR A 77 5.02 14.78 15.35
N LEU A 78 5.41 13.64 14.77
CA LEU A 78 6.64 12.95 15.16
C LEU A 78 7.88 13.76 14.77
N ALA A 79 7.91 14.37 13.56
CA ALA A 79 8.98 15.26 13.13
C ALA A 79 9.15 16.45 14.07
N ALA A 80 8.05 17.09 14.50
CA ALA A 80 8.09 18.20 15.46
C ALA A 80 8.65 17.78 16.83
N ARG A 81 8.48 16.51 17.25
CA ARG A 81 8.98 15.98 18.52
C ARG A 81 10.45 15.58 18.45
N THR A 82 10.86 14.97 17.34
CA THR A 82 12.18 14.33 17.20
C THR A 82 13.20 15.19 16.46
N GLY A 83 12.74 16.17 15.68
CA GLY A 83 13.57 16.93 14.75
C GLY A 83 13.99 16.14 13.50
N ALA A 84 13.47 14.93 13.33
CA ALA A 84 13.81 14.07 12.18
C ALA A 84 13.13 14.56 10.89
N PRO A 85 13.81 14.44 9.73
CA PRO A 85 13.22 14.77 8.45
C PRO A 85 12.14 13.74 8.05
N ILE A 86 11.10 14.22 7.37
CA ILE A 86 10.11 13.37 6.70
C ILE A 86 10.62 13.03 5.31
N VAL A 87 10.76 11.75 5.00
CA VAL A 87 11.36 11.24 3.76
C VAL A 87 10.44 10.17 3.18
N GLY A 88 10.41 10.00 1.87
CA GLY A 88 9.68 8.87 1.26
C GLY A 88 8.89 9.27 0.02
N CYS A 89 7.63 8.81 -0.06
CA CYS A 89 6.80 9.05 -1.24
C CYS A 89 6.61 10.53 -1.55
N ALA A 90 6.32 10.85 -2.82
CA ALA A 90 5.91 12.19 -3.20
C ALA A 90 4.53 12.53 -2.62
N PRO A 91 4.20 13.80 -2.38
CA PRO A 91 2.82 14.20 -2.11
C PRO A 91 1.91 13.75 -3.25
N LEU A 92 0.73 13.26 -2.91
CA LEU A 92 -0.24 12.86 -3.93
C LEU A 92 -0.90 14.09 -4.53
N VAL A 93 -0.72 14.27 -5.84
CA VAL A 93 -1.41 15.31 -6.60
C VAL A 93 -2.65 14.71 -7.24
N LEU A 94 -3.81 15.04 -6.70
CA LEU A 94 -5.08 14.51 -7.15
C LEU A 94 -5.82 15.56 -7.98
N ASP A 95 -6.34 15.16 -9.14
CA ASP A 95 -7.30 15.97 -9.89
C ASP A 95 -8.64 16.00 -9.14
N ASP A 96 -9.04 17.15 -8.64
CA ASP A 96 -10.27 17.34 -7.87
C ASP A 96 -11.54 17.45 -8.74
N SER A 97 -11.46 17.17 -10.04
CA SER A 97 -12.55 17.39 -11.01
C SER A 97 -13.70 16.38 -10.93
N GLY A 98 -13.66 15.35 -10.06
CA GLY A 98 -14.68 14.29 -9.99
C GLY A 98 -15.06 13.84 -8.58
N PRO A 99 -16.21 13.14 -8.44
CA PRO A 99 -16.58 12.53 -7.17
C PRO A 99 -15.57 11.44 -6.78
N ARG A 100 -14.96 11.58 -5.61
CA ARG A 100 -13.98 10.63 -5.09
C ARG A 100 -14.64 9.64 -4.16
N ALA A 101 -14.46 8.39 -4.46
CA ALA A 101 -14.70 7.31 -3.52
C ALA A 101 -13.62 7.23 -2.43
N ASP A 102 -12.57 8.01 -2.58
CA ASP A 102 -11.34 7.99 -1.82
C ASP A 102 -11.11 9.33 -1.11
N ALA A 103 -11.76 9.48 0.04
CA ALA A 103 -11.55 10.60 0.95
C ALA A 103 -10.37 10.37 1.93
N SER A 104 -9.59 9.31 1.72
CA SER A 104 -8.67 8.76 2.71
C SER A 104 -7.24 9.30 2.61
N PHE A 105 -6.96 10.30 1.76
CA PHE A 105 -5.61 10.85 1.63
C PHE A 105 -5.30 11.93 2.65
N ASP A 106 -4.07 11.91 3.15
CA ASP A 106 -3.48 12.99 3.92
C ASP A 106 -3.00 14.12 2.98
N ARG A 107 -3.79 15.18 2.92
CA ARG A 107 -3.50 16.38 2.11
C ARG A 107 -2.48 17.31 2.78
N THR A 108 -2.06 17.01 3.99
CA THR A 108 -1.11 17.82 4.78
C THR A 108 0.30 17.24 4.78
N TYR A 109 0.50 16.13 4.07
CA TYR A 109 1.78 15.48 3.95
C TYR A 109 2.74 16.32 3.11
N GLU A 110 3.82 16.76 3.75
CA GLU A 110 4.89 17.58 3.16
C GLU A 110 6.24 16.95 3.53
N PRO A 111 6.85 16.12 2.66
CA PRO A 111 8.14 15.54 2.92
C PRO A 111 9.27 16.55 2.73
N ASP A 112 10.29 16.50 3.59
CA ASP A 112 11.53 17.26 3.42
C ASP A 112 12.35 16.72 2.23
N ARG A 113 12.20 15.41 1.94
CA ARG A 113 12.84 14.77 0.79
C ARG A 113 11.92 13.69 0.19
N VAL A 114 11.64 13.82 -1.09
CA VAL A 114 11.03 12.74 -1.88
C VAL A 114 12.10 11.76 -2.31
N MET A 115 11.84 10.46 -2.14
CA MET A 115 12.71 9.39 -2.62
C MET A 115 12.22 8.84 -3.96
N GLU A 116 13.15 8.68 -4.88
CA GLU A 116 12.91 7.98 -6.14
C GLU A 116 13.29 6.49 -6.01
N ASP A 117 12.91 5.73 -7.04
CA ASP A 117 13.23 4.31 -7.12
C ASP A 117 14.73 4.03 -7.04
N GLY A 118 15.14 3.13 -6.14
CA GLY A 118 16.54 2.78 -5.91
C GLY A 118 17.31 3.76 -5.00
N GLU A 119 16.72 4.88 -4.60
CA GLU A 119 17.37 5.77 -3.65
C GLU A 119 17.45 5.16 -2.25
N GLN A 120 18.48 5.54 -1.51
CA GLN A 120 18.77 5.01 -0.19
C GLN A 120 18.64 6.06 0.91
N MET A 121 18.13 5.60 2.05
CA MET A 121 18.26 6.26 3.34
C MET A 121 19.09 5.37 4.26
N THR A 122 20.15 5.92 4.83
CA THR A 122 21.10 5.17 5.67
C THR A 122 21.13 5.72 7.07
N GLY A 123 21.33 4.85 8.03
CA GLY A 123 21.59 5.19 9.43
C GLY A 123 22.58 4.21 10.05
N PRO A 124 22.79 4.29 11.37
CA PRO A 124 23.75 3.42 12.07
C PRO A 124 23.37 1.93 11.94
N GLY A 125 24.08 1.20 11.06
CA GLY A 125 23.91 -0.23 10.86
C GLY A 125 22.66 -0.66 10.11
N TRP A 126 22.00 0.25 9.36
CA TRP A 126 20.89 -0.07 8.48
C TRP A 126 20.88 0.78 7.20
N THR A 127 20.39 0.18 6.15
CA THR A 127 20.19 0.80 4.83
C THR A 127 18.81 0.44 4.31
N LEU A 128 17.98 1.45 4.06
CA LEU A 128 16.64 1.32 3.47
C LEU A 128 16.65 1.84 2.04
N THR A 129 16.41 0.96 1.08
CA THR A 129 16.34 1.29 -0.35
C THR A 129 14.88 1.41 -0.79
N ALA A 130 14.52 2.53 -1.39
CA ALA A 130 13.19 2.75 -1.95
C ALA A 130 12.96 1.85 -3.17
N VAL A 131 11.80 1.21 -3.23
CA VAL A 131 11.35 0.38 -4.35
C VAL A 131 10.00 0.90 -4.78
N ALA A 132 9.93 1.59 -5.92
CA ALA A 132 8.67 2.11 -6.43
C ALA A 132 7.70 0.97 -6.80
N THR A 133 6.51 1.02 -6.24
CA THR A 133 5.45 0.02 -6.41
C THR A 133 4.09 0.69 -6.61
N PRO A 134 3.93 1.50 -7.69
CA PRO A 134 2.66 2.13 -7.97
C PRO A 134 1.57 1.09 -8.24
N GLY A 135 0.32 1.51 -8.05
CA GLY A 135 -0.85 0.70 -8.38
C GLY A 135 -1.93 0.68 -7.30
N HIS A 136 -1.61 0.44 -6.02
CA HIS A 136 -2.54 0.71 -4.93
C HIS A 136 -2.87 2.21 -4.90
N VAL A 137 -1.83 3.01 -4.92
CA VAL A 137 -1.81 4.45 -5.23
C VAL A 137 -0.59 4.76 -6.11
N SER A 138 -0.62 5.89 -6.83
CA SER A 138 0.41 6.24 -7.81
C SER A 138 1.77 6.53 -7.19
N ASN A 139 1.81 7.06 -5.96
CA ASN A 139 3.02 7.48 -5.25
C ASN A 139 3.62 6.40 -4.32
N HIS A 140 3.14 5.15 -4.39
CA HIS A 140 3.53 4.11 -3.43
C HIS A 140 5.00 3.69 -3.58
N LEU A 141 5.69 3.61 -2.43
CA LEU A 141 7.02 3.03 -2.26
C LEU A 141 6.97 1.86 -1.27
N CYS A 142 7.72 0.80 -1.57
CA CYS A 142 8.20 -0.14 -0.56
C CYS A 142 9.60 0.26 -0.11
N PHE A 143 10.07 -0.22 1.05
CA PHE A 143 11.42 0.00 1.54
C PHE A 143 12.12 -1.33 1.81
N ALA A 144 13.24 -1.57 1.15
CA ALA A 144 14.04 -2.79 1.34
C ALA A 144 15.14 -2.53 2.38
N LEU A 145 15.18 -3.35 3.44
CA LEU A 145 16.25 -3.35 4.42
C LEU A 145 17.34 -4.32 3.97
N GLU A 146 18.50 -3.78 3.57
CA GLU A 146 19.56 -4.56 2.95
C GLU A 146 20.18 -5.58 3.91
N GLU A 147 20.36 -5.22 5.17
CA GLU A 147 21.05 -6.03 6.19
C GLU A 147 20.30 -7.33 6.54
N SER A 148 18.98 -7.35 6.36
CA SER A 148 18.17 -8.54 6.71
C SER A 148 17.44 -9.17 5.54
N GLY A 149 17.42 -8.51 4.37
CA GLY A 149 16.62 -8.92 3.22
C GLY A 149 15.11 -8.81 3.47
N ALA A 150 14.69 -7.93 4.38
CA ALA A 150 13.29 -7.62 4.62
C ALA A 150 12.80 -6.52 3.67
N LEU A 151 11.52 -6.59 3.27
CA LEU A 151 10.85 -5.54 2.52
C LEU A 151 9.62 -5.06 3.28
N PHE A 152 9.55 -3.76 3.57
CA PHE A 152 8.36 -3.11 4.10
C PHE A 152 7.46 -2.75 2.92
N THR A 153 6.30 -3.40 2.84
CA THR A 153 5.49 -3.39 1.62
C THR A 153 4.34 -2.39 1.65
N GLY A 154 4.18 -1.63 2.74
CA GLY A 154 3.05 -0.73 2.89
C GLY A 154 1.74 -1.46 2.57
N ASP A 155 0.93 -0.85 1.71
CA ASP A 155 -0.35 -1.41 1.24
C ASP A 155 -0.27 -2.09 -0.13
N HIS A 156 0.92 -2.16 -0.74
CA HIS A 156 1.07 -2.89 -2.00
C HIS A 156 0.88 -4.41 -1.82
N ILE A 157 1.44 -4.97 -0.74
CA ILE A 157 1.21 -6.36 -0.31
C ILE A 157 0.71 -6.33 1.14
N MET A 158 -0.44 -6.95 1.39
CA MET A 158 -1.00 -7.11 2.73
C MET A 158 -0.82 -8.54 3.24
N GLY A 159 -0.64 -8.72 4.56
CA GLY A 159 -0.43 -10.02 5.21
C GLY A 159 -1.71 -10.79 5.52
N TRP A 160 -2.89 -10.34 5.09
CA TRP A 160 -4.17 -10.95 5.40
C TRP A 160 -5.15 -10.99 4.22
N SER A 161 -4.99 -10.12 3.23
CA SER A 161 -5.88 -9.99 2.08
C SER A 161 -5.11 -9.51 0.85
N THR A 162 -5.79 -9.42 -0.30
CA THR A 162 -5.25 -8.74 -1.48
C THR A 162 -5.44 -7.23 -1.32
N SER A 163 -4.47 -6.45 -1.79
CA SER A 163 -4.55 -5.00 -1.77
C SER A 163 -5.75 -4.47 -2.55
N VAL A 164 -6.28 -3.34 -2.14
CA VAL A 164 -7.35 -2.63 -2.84
C VAL A 164 -6.74 -1.71 -3.89
N VAL A 165 -7.30 -1.69 -5.09
CA VAL A 165 -6.90 -0.80 -6.18
C VAL A 165 -8.14 -0.02 -6.60
N ILE A 166 -8.16 1.29 -6.31
CA ILE A 166 -9.33 2.16 -6.48
C ILE A 166 -8.98 3.31 -7.44
N PRO A 167 -9.60 3.34 -8.63
CA PRO A 167 -9.49 4.51 -9.51
C PRO A 167 -10.12 5.78 -8.87
N PRO A 168 -9.67 7.00 -9.23
CA PRO A 168 -8.80 7.29 -10.37
C PRO A 168 -7.31 7.15 -10.09
N ASP A 169 -6.84 7.17 -8.85
CA ASP A 169 -5.41 7.11 -8.55
C ASP A 169 -4.86 5.68 -8.58
N GLY A 170 -5.62 4.71 -8.04
CA GLY A 170 -5.24 3.31 -8.13
C GLY A 170 -5.34 2.79 -9.57
N ASP A 171 -4.28 2.13 -10.04
CA ASP A 171 -4.13 1.58 -11.39
C ASP A 171 -3.81 0.09 -11.37
N MET A 172 -4.63 -0.73 -12.05
CA MET A 172 -4.46 -2.19 -12.05
C MET A 172 -3.27 -2.64 -12.90
N GLY A 173 -2.99 -1.96 -13.99
CA GLY A 173 -1.86 -2.25 -14.86
C GLY A 173 -0.53 -2.00 -14.13
N ASP A 174 -0.41 -0.88 -13.45
CA ASP A 174 0.76 -0.56 -12.64
C ASP A 174 0.88 -1.47 -11.42
N TYR A 175 -0.23 -1.80 -10.77
CA TYR A 175 -0.25 -2.78 -9.68
C TYR A 175 0.29 -4.14 -10.12
N MET A 176 -0.11 -4.62 -11.31
CA MET A 176 0.38 -5.89 -11.86
C MET A 176 1.86 -5.84 -12.21
N LYS A 177 2.35 -4.75 -12.80
CA LYS A 177 3.78 -4.54 -13.08
C LYS A 177 4.60 -4.52 -11.77
N SER A 178 4.09 -3.85 -10.76
CA SER A 178 4.71 -3.80 -9.42
C SER A 178 4.74 -5.18 -8.75
N LEU A 179 3.68 -5.99 -8.86
CA LEU A 179 3.69 -7.38 -8.41
C LEU A 179 4.74 -8.23 -9.17
N GLU A 180 4.83 -8.09 -10.49
CA GLU A 180 5.83 -8.80 -11.30
C GLU A 180 7.26 -8.39 -10.92
N ARG A 181 7.49 -7.11 -10.65
CA ARG A 181 8.75 -6.60 -10.12
C ARG A 181 9.10 -7.25 -8.78
N LEU A 182 8.17 -7.29 -7.81
CA LEU A 182 8.39 -7.92 -6.51
C LEU A 182 8.59 -9.44 -6.64
N TYR A 183 7.93 -10.10 -7.59
CA TYR A 183 8.14 -11.51 -7.87
C TYR A 183 9.58 -11.82 -8.32
N GLY A 184 10.23 -10.89 -9.02
CA GLY A 184 11.63 -10.97 -9.46
C GLY A 184 12.66 -10.73 -8.36
N ARG A 185 12.25 -10.28 -7.16
CA ARG A 185 13.14 -10.00 -6.02
C ARG A 185 13.38 -11.27 -5.19
N GLU A 186 14.44 -11.24 -4.39
CA GLU A 186 14.83 -12.33 -3.48
C GLU A 186 14.71 -11.92 -2.01
N ASP A 187 13.72 -11.10 -1.68
CA ASP A 187 13.47 -10.69 -0.30
C ASP A 187 13.12 -11.91 0.56
N ARG A 188 13.66 -11.96 1.77
CA ARG A 188 13.49 -13.06 2.74
C ARG A 188 12.11 -13.03 3.37
N VAL A 189 11.62 -11.84 3.71
CA VAL A 189 10.36 -11.63 4.41
C VAL A 189 9.74 -10.31 3.97
N PHE A 190 8.40 -10.27 3.89
CA PHE A 190 7.67 -9.01 3.76
C PHE A 190 7.06 -8.62 5.10
N TYR A 191 7.17 -7.35 5.41
CA TYR A 191 6.52 -6.67 6.52
C TYR A 191 5.45 -5.70 5.98
N PRO A 192 4.19 -6.14 5.88
CA PRO A 192 3.10 -5.31 5.37
C PRO A 192 2.62 -4.31 6.43
N ALA A 193 1.98 -3.23 5.99
CA ALA A 193 1.35 -2.29 6.93
C ALA A 193 0.10 -2.88 7.61
N HIS A 194 -0.48 -3.94 7.05
CA HIS A 194 -1.65 -4.61 7.61
C HIS A 194 -1.51 -6.12 7.53
N GLY A 195 -1.80 -6.81 8.66
CA GLY A 195 -1.77 -8.26 8.76
C GLY A 195 -0.43 -8.82 9.22
N GLU A 196 -0.19 -10.10 9.01
CA GLU A 196 1.00 -10.79 9.50
C GLU A 196 2.20 -10.66 8.55
N ALA A 197 3.41 -10.85 9.09
CA ALA A 197 4.61 -10.96 8.27
C ALA A 197 4.51 -12.13 7.28
N VAL A 198 5.10 -11.98 6.10
CA VAL A 198 5.05 -12.97 5.01
C VAL A 198 6.40 -13.62 4.85
N ASP A 199 6.54 -14.84 5.35
CA ASP A 199 7.80 -15.62 5.31
C ASP A 199 8.10 -16.26 3.95
N LYS A 200 7.11 -16.27 3.05
CA LYS A 200 7.25 -16.83 1.68
C LYS A 200 6.82 -15.81 0.63
N PRO A 201 7.57 -14.69 0.48
CA PRO A 201 7.20 -13.58 -0.38
C PRO A 201 6.85 -13.97 -1.80
N ARG A 202 7.74 -14.69 -2.49
CA ARG A 202 7.52 -15.12 -3.89
C ARG A 202 6.29 -16.01 -4.07
N GLN A 203 6.00 -16.87 -3.09
CA GLN A 203 4.81 -17.72 -3.16
C GLN A 203 3.53 -16.90 -3.06
N LEU A 204 3.48 -15.91 -2.14
CA LEU A 204 2.35 -15.02 -1.99
C LEU A 204 2.15 -14.17 -3.25
N VAL A 205 3.20 -13.50 -3.74
CA VAL A 205 3.14 -12.64 -4.93
C VAL A 205 2.68 -13.42 -6.16
N ARG A 206 3.20 -14.64 -6.37
CA ARG A 206 2.72 -15.53 -7.44
C ARG A 206 1.23 -15.83 -7.32
N GLY A 207 0.75 -16.08 -6.10
CA GLY A 207 -0.67 -16.30 -5.81
C GLY A 207 -1.51 -15.06 -6.13
N MET A 208 -1.03 -13.87 -5.75
CA MET A 208 -1.71 -12.60 -6.03
C MET A 208 -1.79 -12.31 -7.52
N ILE A 209 -0.71 -12.49 -8.28
CA ILE A 209 -0.71 -12.37 -9.75
C ILE A 209 -1.73 -13.34 -10.37
N GLY A 210 -1.73 -14.59 -9.94
CA GLY A 210 -2.68 -15.60 -10.41
C GLY A 210 -4.13 -15.22 -10.12
N HIS A 211 -4.40 -14.73 -8.90
CA HIS A 211 -5.73 -14.26 -8.50
C HIS A 211 -6.21 -13.08 -9.36
N ARG A 212 -5.35 -12.06 -9.59
CA ARG A 212 -5.71 -10.89 -10.45
C ARG A 212 -5.99 -11.31 -11.88
N ARG A 213 -5.15 -12.17 -12.47
CA ARG A 213 -5.38 -12.73 -13.83
C ARG A 213 -6.67 -13.56 -13.90
N GLN A 214 -7.00 -14.31 -12.86
CA GLN A 214 -8.25 -15.04 -12.79
C GLN A 214 -9.47 -14.10 -12.79
N ARG A 215 -9.40 -12.98 -12.04
CA ARG A 215 -10.45 -11.95 -12.03
C ARG A 215 -10.62 -11.30 -13.39
N GLU A 216 -9.52 -10.93 -14.03
CA GLU A 216 -9.52 -10.40 -15.39
C GLU A 216 -10.19 -11.37 -16.39
N ASN A 217 -9.79 -12.65 -16.36
CA ASN A 217 -10.39 -13.67 -17.21
C ASN A 217 -11.91 -13.85 -16.97
N GLN A 218 -12.36 -13.72 -15.71
CA GLN A 218 -13.80 -13.75 -15.40
C GLN A 218 -14.53 -12.55 -16.01
N ILE A 219 -13.95 -11.34 -15.92
CA ILE A 219 -14.52 -10.12 -16.53
C ILE A 219 -14.64 -10.29 -18.05
N VAL A 220 -13.55 -10.67 -18.72
CA VAL A 220 -13.53 -10.85 -20.18
C VAL A 220 -14.56 -11.90 -20.62
N ARG A 221 -14.69 -13.01 -19.89
CA ARG A 221 -15.70 -14.03 -20.19
C ARG A 221 -17.13 -13.48 -20.07
N LEU A 222 -17.42 -12.71 -19.01
CA LEU A 222 -18.76 -12.13 -18.82
C LEU A 222 -19.08 -11.10 -19.89
N LEU A 223 -18.12 -10.30 -20.34
CA LEU A 223 -18.28 -9.37 -21.46
C LEU A 223 -18.52 -10.10 -22.78
N GLY A 224 -18.05 -11.32 -22.94
CA GLY A 224 -18.41 -12.20 -24.07
C GLY A 224 -19.87 -12.64 -24.10
N GLU A 225 -20.58 -12.55 -22.95
CA GLU A 225 -22.04 -12.81 -22.86
C GLU A 225 -22.89 -11.58 -23.24
N GLY A 226 -22.28 -10.40 -23.34
CA GLY A 226 -22.88 -9.11 -23.66
C GLY A 226 -22.35 -7.96 -22.86
N PRO A 227 -22.79 -6.72 -23.16
CA PRO A 227 -22.37 -5.53 -22.41
C PRO A 227 -22.85 -5.55 -20.97
N HIS A 228 -22.02 -5.04 -20.05
CA HIS A 228 -22.31 -4.97 -18.62
C HIS A 228 -21.85 -3.65 -18.00
N GLU A 229 -22.52 -3.24 -16.93
CA GLU A 229 -22.04 -2.20 -16.03
C GLU A 229 -21.18 -2.81 -14.89
N ALA A 230 -20.31 -2.02 -14.26
CA ALA A 230 -19.41 -2.53 -13.20
C ALA A 230 -20.14 -3.24 -12.03
N PRO A 231 -21.32 -2.78 -11.55
CA PRO A 231 -22.07 -3.50 -10.52
C PRO A 231 -22.53 -4.91 -10.91
N ASP A 232 -22.80 -5.15 -12.21
CA ASP A 232 -23.28 -6.45 -12.69
C ASP A 232 -22.24 -7.56 -12.47
N PHE A 233 -20.96 -7.22 -12.60
CA PHE A 233 -19.85 -8.16 -12.34
C PHE A 233 -19.80 -8.56 -10.87
N VAL A 234 -20.07 -7.63 -9.94
CA VAL A 234 -20.00 -7.93 -8.51
C VAL A 234 -20.95 -9.05 -8.14
N GLY A 235 -22.20 -8.98 -8.58
CA GLY A 235 -23.21 -10.01 -8.31
C GLY A 235 -22.86 -11.37 -8.90
N LYS A 236 -22.19 -11.41 -10.06
CA LYS A 236 -21.79 -12.65 -10.76
C LYS A 236 -20.49 -13.25 -10.21
N MET A 237 -19.50 -12.41 -9.87
CA MET A 237 -18.14 -12.82 -9.49
C MET A 237 -17.95 -13.04 -7.98
N TYR A 238 -18.72 -12.34 -7.14
CA TYR A 238 -18.53 -12.30 -5.69
C TYR A 238 -19.77 -12.82 -4.95
N LYS A 239 -20.21 -14.03 -5.30
CA LYS A 239 -21.36 -14.66 -4.63
C LYS A 239 -21.15 -14.80 -3.13
N GLY A 240 -22.08 -14.25 -2.34
CA GLY A 240 -22.02 -14.31 -0.88
C GLY A 240 -21.10 -13.28 -0.22
N LEU A 241 -20.61 -12.29 -0.98
CA LEU A 241 -19.84 -11.17 -0.41
C LEU A 241 -20.74 -10.34 0.52
N ASP A 242 -20.17 -9.92 1.67
CA ASP A 242 -20.85 -8.97 2.56
C ASP A 242 -21.24 -7.70 1.77
N PRO A 243 -22.52 -7.25 1.86
CA PRO A 243 -22.96 -6.02 1.20
C PRO A 243 -22.09 -4.79 1.46
N LYS A 244 -21.47 -4.68 2.62
CA LYS A 244 -20.54 -3.59 2.96
C LYS A 244 -19.29 -3.56 2.07
N LEU A 245 -18.93 -4.69 1.47
CA LEU A 245 -17.76 -4.82 0.59
C LEU A 245 -18.11 -4.70 -0.90
N HIS A 246 -19.40 -4.61 -1.26
CA HIS A 246 -19.82 -4.54 -2.66
C HIS A 246 -19.21 -3.34 -3.39
N LYS A 247 -19.14 -2.17 -2.73
CA LYS A 247 -18.57 -0.97 -3.35
C LYS A 247 -17.06 -1.12 -3.61
N ALA A 248 -16.33 -1.71 -2.66
CA ALA A 248 -14.90 -1.99 -2.85
C ALA A 248 -14.66 -3.03 -3.97
N ALA A 249 -15.52 -4.05 -4.07
CA ALA A 249 -15.47 -5.03 -5.17
C ALA A 249 -15.77 -4.38 -6.53
N GLU A 250 -16.78 -3.51 -6.62
CA GLU A 250 -17.11 -2.74 -7.82
C GLU A 250 -15.93 -1.88 -8.29
N MET A 251 -15.27 -1.19 -7.36
CA MET A 251 -14.08 -0.38 -7.66
C MET A 251 -12.92 -1.23 -8.16
N SER A 252 -12.69 -2.40 -7.56
CA SER A 252 -11.66 -3.33 -8.02
C SER A 252 -11.98 -3.87 -9.44
N VAL A 253 -13.26 -4.16 -9.73
CA VAL A 253 -13.70 -4.52 -11.09
C VAL A 253 -13.47 -3.36 -12.06
N THR A 254 -13.83 -2.14 -11.65
CA THR A 254 -13.62 -0.93 -12.47
C THR A 254 -12.15 -0.73 -12.80
N ALA A 255 -11.24 -0.96 -11.84
CA ALA A 255 -9.79 -0.88 -12.08
C ALA A 255 -9.34 -1.89 -13.16
N HIS A 256 -9.85 -3.13 -13.13
CA HIS A 256 -9.58 -4.12 -14.18
C HIS A 256 -10.15 -3.70 -15.53
N LEU A 257 -11.37 -3.14 -15.57
CA LEU A 257 -12.02 -2.71 -16.80
C LEU A 257 -11.26 -1.54 -17.45
N ILE A 258 -10.77 -0.59 -16.66
CA ILE A 258 -9.95 0.53 -17.14
C ILE A 258 -8.63 0.01 -17.73
N ASP A 259 -7.94 -0.90 -17.06
CA ASP A 259 -6.72 -1.52 -17.59
C ASP A 259 -6.96 -2.29 -18.89
N LEU A 260 -8.06 -3.06 -18.96
CA LEU A 260 -8.46 -3.75 -20.19
C LEU A 260 -8.77 -2.78 -21.34
N GLU A 261 -9.39 -1.63 -21.06
CA GLU A 261 -9.66 -0.58 -22.05
C GLU A 261 -8.36 0.05 -22.54
N GLN A 262 -7.44 0.39 -21.63
CA GLN A 262 -6.12 0.94 -21.99
C GLN A 262 -5.32 -0.02 -22.88
N ARG A 263 -5.49 -1.33 -22.68
CA ARG A 263 -4.89 -2.39 -23.53
C ARG A 263 -5.65 -2.68 -24.82
N GLY A 264 -6.78 -2.00 -25.08
CA GLY A 264 -7.58 -2.17 -26.30
C GLY A 264 -8.34 -3.49 -26.38
N LEU A 265 -8.68 -4.10 -25.25
CA LEU A 265 -9.42 -5.38 -25.18
C LEU A 265 -10.91 -5.20 -24.95
N VAL A 266 -11.30 -4.07 -24.37
CA VAL A 266 -12.68 -3.69 -24.13
C VAL A 266 -12.89 -2.22 -24.48
N ALA A 267 -14.15 -1.86 -24.76
CA ALA A 267 -14.55 -0.47 -24.99
C ALA A 267 -15.63 -0.07 -23.99
N ARG A 268 -15.66 1.21 -23.66
CA ARG A 268 -16.66 1.82 -22.79
C ARG A 268 -17.62 2.68 -23.57
N SER A 269 -18.93 2.54 -23.31
CA SER A 269 -19.99 3.43 -23.82
C SER A 269 -20.86 3.87 -22.66
N GLY A 270 -20.71 5.12 -22.22
CA GLY A 270 -21.33 5.62 -20.98
C GLY A 270 -20.84 4.84 -19.77
N ASN A 271 -21.73 4.14 -19.07
CA ASN A 271 -21.38 3.29 -17.91
C ASN A 271 -21.20 1.82 -18.28
N THR A 272 -21.42 1.45 -19.54
CA THR A 272 -21.45 0.06 -20.02
C THR A 272 -20.12 -0.30 -20.70
N TRP A 273 -19.62 -1.49 -20.40
CA TRP A 273 -18.41 -2.07 -20.98
C TRP A 273 -18.77 -3.23 -21.92
N GLN A 274 -18.00 -3.39 -22.99
CA GLN A 274 -18.18 -4.45 -23.98
C GLN A 274 -16.82 -4.88 -24.56
N THR A 275 -16.73 -6.08 -25.10
CA THR A 275 -15.57 -6.50 -25.91
C THR A 275 -15.48 -5.70 -27.20
N ILE A 276 -14.26 -5.46 -27.68
CA ILE A 276 -14.02 -4.84 -29.00
C ILE A 276 -14.13 -5.88 -30.09
#